data_76595cbf05185323a9c055098546d0fc
#
_entry.id   76595cbf05185323a9c055098546d0fc
#
_cell.length_a   1.000
_cell.length_b   1.000
_cell.length_c   1.000
_cell.angle_alpha   90.00
_cell.angle_beta   90.00
_cell.angle_gamma   90.00
#
_symmetry.space_group_name_H-M   'P 1'
#
loop_
_entity.id
_entity.type
_entity.pdbx_description
1 polymer ?
#
loop_
_entity_poly.entity_id
_entity_poly.type
_entity_poly.pdbx_seq_one_letter_code
_entity_poly.pdbx_strand_id
1 'polypeptide(L)'
;MKEIKKEEKINVYSWKANHSFKWRQLYPAVAVYAGANFSLGDNPFNYAPSNIVEPSFSPKVSLIAQNHFGGRWVLVTNITYDKFTSDFKSLNYVLTLTRGFNAEWSGFIENQGYSGDYYSDGIMRVGAAYLIGKDMQVDASLGKNFKGTPELLTIGVGFSWRFSATYEEVKLEKDNG
;
A
#
# COMPACT_ATOMS: atom_id res chain seq x y z
N MET A 1 9.99 -0.35 -44.79
CA MET A 1 8.60 -0.85 -44.61
C MET A 1 8.30 -1.39 -43.20
N LYS A 2 9.27 -1.49 -42.29
CA LYS A 2 9.05 -1.90 -40.89
C LYS A 2 8.85 -0.73 -39.89
N GLU A 3 9.23 0.48 -40.24
CA GLU A 3 9.09 1.66 -39.35
C GLU A 3 7.69 2.25 -39.35
N ILE A 4 6.98 2.23 -40.49
CA ILE A 4 5.62 2.78 -40.60
C ILE A 4 4.63 2.03 -39.67
N LYS A 5 4.82 0.72 -39.47
CA LYS A 5 3.95 -0.06 -38.57
C LYS A 5 4.19 0.24 -37.08
N LYS A 6 5.32 0.82 -36.72
CA LYS A 6 5.64 1.16 -35.34
C LYS A 6 5.04 2.49 -34.92
N GLU A 7 4.96 3.43 -35.87
CA GLU A 7 4.32 4.73 -35.66
C GLU A 7 2.77 4.62 -35.60
N GLU A 8 2.18 3.77 -36.42
CA GLU A 8 0.72 3.54 -36.33
C GLU A 8 0.30 2.94 -34.99
N LYS A 9 1.10 2.06 -34.39
CA LYS A 9 0.80 1.56 -33.05
C LYS A 9 0.91 2.63 -31.95
N ILE A 10 1.80 3.58 -32.11
CA ILE A 10 1.96 4.69 -31.17
C ILE A 10 0.80 5.68 -31.30
N ASN A 11 0.34 5.93 -32.50
CA ASN A 11 -0.77 6.86 -32.79
C ASN A 11 -2.13 6.36 -32.33
N VAL A 12 -2.41 5.08 -32.33
CA VAL A 12 -3.65 4.52 -31.77
C VAL A 12 -3.75 4.75 -30.27
N TYR A 13 -2.62 4.82 -29.57
CA TYR A 13 -2.58 5.17 -28.16
C TYR A 13 -2.55 6.68 -27.89
N SER A 14 -2.05 7.49 -28.81
CA SER A 14 -1.98 8.95 -28.67
C SER A 14 -3.33 9.63 -28.87
N TRP A 15 -4.21 9.07 -29.68
CA TRP A 15 -5.55 9.61 -29.88
C TRP A 15 -6.40 9.67 -28.60
N LYS A 16 -6.24 8.69 -27.72
CA LYS A 16 -6.94 8.66 -26.43
C LYS A 16 -6.22 9.46 -25.35
N ALA A 17 -4.99 9.86 -25.58
CA ALA A 17 -4.15 10.58 -24.61
C ALA A 17 -4.43 12.08 -24.51
N ASN A 18 -5.28 12.64 -25.37
CA ASN A 18 -5.75 14.03 -25.24
C ASN A 18 -6.68 14.28 -24.04
N HIS A 19 -7.10 13.23 -23.38
CA HIS A 19 -7.56 13.29 -22.03
C HIS A 19 -6.47 12.65 -21.16
N SER A 20 -5.50 13.32 -20.68
CA SER A 20 -4.43 13.02 -19.71
C SER A 20 -4.40 11.63 -19.03
N PHE A 21 -5.11 10.64 -19.56
CA PHE A 21 -5.33 9.31 -19.03
C PHE A 21 -4.68 8.27 -19.96
N LYS A 22 -3.42 7.96 -19.72
CA LYS A 22 -2.77 6.86 -20.44
C LYS A 22 -3.33 5.55 -19.87
N TRP A 23 -3.92 4.71 -20.70
CA TRP A 23 -4.43 3.38 -20.33
C TRP A 23 -3.43 2.54 -19.54
N ARG A 24 -2.14 2.76 -19.74
CA ARG A 24 -1.05 2.13 -18.99
C ARG A 24 -1.08 2.47 -17.49
N GLN A 25 -1.75 3.54 -17.10
CA GLN A 25 -1.91 3.97 -15.70
C GLN A 25 -3.12 3.30 -15.01
N LEU A 26 -3.98 2.63 -15.79
CA LEU A 26 -5.14 1.89 -15.27
C LEU A 26 -4.81 0.47 -14.82
N TYR A 27 -3.71 -0.12 -15.32
CA TYR A 27 -3.33 -1.45 -14.90
C TYR A 27 -2.48 -1.37 -13.62
N PRO A 28 -3.00 -1.88 -12.50
CA PRO A 28 -2.22 -1.92 -11.27
C PRO A 28 -1.05 -2.91 -11.40
N ALA A 29 0.05 -2.61 -10.77
CA ALA A 29 1.01 -3.64 -10.39
C ALA A 29 0.38 -4.45 -9.26
N VAL A 30 0.31 -5.76 -9.43
CA VAL A 30 -0.35 -6.67 -8.47
C VAL A 30 0.68 -7.57 -7.83
N ALA A 31 0.59 -7.73 -6.52
CA ALA A 31 1.38 -8.66 -5.73
C ALA A 31 0.48 -9.47 -4.78
N VAL A 32 0.89 -10.68 -4.49
CA VAL A 32 0.29 -11.53 -3.47
C VAL A 32 1.30 -11.72 -2.35
N TYR A 33 0.84 -11.53 -1.13
CA TYR A 33 1.63 -11.77 0.07
C TYR A 33 0.97 -12.87 0.89
N ALA A 34 1.77 -13.80 1.39
CA ALA A 34 1.37 -14.80 2.37
C ALA A 34 2.25 -14.69 3.61
N GLY A 35 1.66 -14.80 4.77
CA GLY A 35 2.36 -14.69 6.04
C GLY A 35 1.62 -15.40 7.16
N ALA A 36 2.20 -15.34 8.35
CA ALA A 36 1.60 -15.87 9.56
C ALA A 36 1.85 -14.95 10.75
N ASN A 37 0.88 -14.94 11.66
CA ASN A 37 0.99 -14.25 12.93
C ASN A 37 1.27 -15.30 14.02
N PHE A 38 2.17 -14.96 14.95
CA PHE A 38 2.45 -15.71 16.15
C PHE A 38 2.09 -14.84 17.36
N SER A 39 1.14 -15.30 18.18
CA SER A 39 0.79 -14.62 19.43
C SER A 39 1.70 -15.14 20.56
N LEU A 40 2.43 -14.23 21.19
CA LEU A 40 3.36 -14.53 22.29
C LEU A 40 2.78 -14.14 23.66
N GLY A 41 1.54 -13.70 23.72
CA GLY A 41 0.88 -13.27 24.94
C GLY A 41 -0.59 -12.97 24.72
N ASP A 42 -1.26 -12.55 25.79
CA ASP A 42 -2.66 -12.20 25.74
C ASP A 42 -2.89 -10.93 24.91
N ASN A 43 -3.93 -10.98 24.07
CA ASN A 43 -4.32 -9.83 23.28
C ASN A 43 -5.25 -8.93 24.13
N PRO A 44 -4.81 -7.71 24.52
CA PRO A 44 -5.63 -6.80 25.30
C PRO A 44 -6.88 -6.30 24.57
N PHE A 45 -6.96 -6.48 23.25
CA PHE A 45 -8.09 -6.12 22.39
C PHE A 45 -8.92 -7.35 21.99
N ASN A 46 -8.86 -8.42 22.78
CA ASN A 46 -9.72 -9.57 22.55
C ASN A 46 -11.13 -9.29 23.06
N TYR A 47 -12.08 -9.15 22.16
CA TYR A 47 -13.50 -8.94 22.43
C TYR A 47 -14.35 -10.22 22.26
N ALA A 48 -13.69 -11.35 22.05
CA ALA A 48 -14.38 -12.64 22.00
C ALA A 48 -14.86 -13.06 23.39
N PRO A 49 -15.90 -13.91 23.48
CA PRO A 49 -16.28 -14.56 24.72
C PRO A 49 -15.10 -15.32 25.34
N SER A 50 -15.06 -15.36 26.67
CA SER A 50 -13.92 -15.94 27.43
C SER A 50 -13.66 -17.43 27.16
N ASN A 51 -14.62 -18.14 26.61
CA ASN A 51 -14.50 -19.55 26.21
C ASN A 51 -13.84 -19.74 24.82
N ILE A 52 -13.58 -18.65 24.09
CA ILE A 52 -12.97 -18.69 22.76
C ILE A 52 -11.53 -18.16 22.89
N VAL A 53 -10.57 -19.04 22.65
CA VAL A 53 -9.14 -18.72 22.79
C VAL A 53 -8.58 -18.33 21.43
N GLU A 54 -7.86 -17.20 21.40
CA GLU A 54 -7.16 -16.77 20.21
C GLU A 54 -6.01 -17.77 19.91
N PRO A 55 -5.88 -18.25 18.66
CA PRO A 55 -4.82 -19.20 18.31
C PRO A 55 -3.46 -18.54 18.39
N SER A 56 -2.47 -19.27 18.92
CA SER A 56 -1.06 -18.81 18.97
C SER A 56 -0.41 -18.69 17.59
N PHE A 57 -0.97 -19.37 16.60
CA PHE A 57 -0.55 -19.32 15.21
C PHE A 57 -1.74 -19.07 14.30
N SER A 58 -1.61 -18.12 13.37
CA SER A 58 -2.65 -17.86 12.38
C SER A 58 -2.09 -17.39 11.06
N PRO A 59 -2.48 -18.02 9.95
CA PRO A 59 -2.06 -17.60 8.63
C PRO A 59 -2.84 -16.39 8.13
N LYS A 60 -2.22 -15.65 7.20
CA LYS A 60 -2.85 -14.54 6.47
C LYS A 60 -2.42 -14.53 5.02
N VAL A 61 -3.29 -14.02 4.17
CA VAL A 61 -3.02 -13.76 2.76
C VAL A 61 -3.48 -12.36 2.40
N SER A 62 -2.69 -11.66 1.59
CA SER A 62 -3.02 -10.31 1.12
C SER A 62 -2.88 -10.21 -0.38
N LEU A 63 -3.82 -9.53 -1.00
CA LEU A 63 -3.73 -9.05 -2.37
C LEU A 63 -3.39 -7.56 -2.34
N ILE A 64 -2.34 -7.18 -3.04
CA ILE A 64 -1.82 -5.82 -3.08
C ILE A 64 -1.91 -5.32 -4.52
N ALA A 65 -2.51 -4.17 -4.73
CA ALA A 65 -2.60 -3.52 -6.03
C ALA A 65 -2.05 -2.09 -5.92
N GLN A 66 -1.20 -1.71 -6.86
CA GLN A 66 -0.60 -0.37 -6.90
C GLN A 66 -0.87 0.29 -8.23
N ASN A 67 -1.48 1.46 -8.20
CA ASN A 67 -1.77 2.29 -9.36
C ASN A 67 -0.97 3.59 -9.28
N HIS A 68 -0.35 3.97 -10.41
CA HIS A 68 0.33 5.25 -10.57
C HIS A 68 -0.53 6.17 -11.43
N PHE A 69 -0.79 7.37 -10.92
CA PHE A 69 -1.53 8.41 -11.64
C PHE A 69 -0.59 9.56 -12.02
N GLY A 70 -1.00 10.37 -12.98
CA GLY A 70 -0.27 11.58 -13.36
C GLY A 70 -0.05 12.51 -12.17
N GLY A 71 1.03 13.34 -12.19
CA GLY A 71 1.32 14.30 -11.13
C GLY A 71 1.88 13.70 -9.84
N ARG A 72 2.57 12.57 -9.90
CA ARG A 72 3.23 11.89 -8.77
C ARG A 72 2.26 11.34 -7.71
N TRP A 73 1.07 10.90 -8.13
CA TRP A 73 0.13 10.23 -7.27
C TRP A 73 0.28 8.71 -7.36
N VAL A 74 0.22 8.04 -6.23
CA VAL A 74 0.22 6.58 -6.12
C VAL A 74 -0.91 6.16 -5.20
N LEU A 75 -1.75 5.24 -5.66
CA LEU A 75 -2.75 4.58 -4.85
C LEU A 75 -2.32 3.14 -4.63
N VAL A 76 -2.22 2.74 -3.37
CA VAL A 76 -1.99 1.35 -2.97
C VAL A 76 -3.25 0.84 -2.29
N THR A 77 -3.73 -0.31 -2.76
CA THR A 77 -4.87 -1.03 -2.18
C THR A 77 -4.38 -2.38 -1.70
N ASN A 78 -4.56 -2.66 -0.42
CA ASN A 78 -4.33 -3.98 0.16
C ASN A 78 -5.66 -4.56 0.64
N ILE A 79 -5.92 -5.82 0.32
CA ILE A 79 -7.03 -6.60 0.89
C ILE A 79 -6.42 -7.82 1.53
N THR A 80 -6.63 -7.99 2.83
CA THR A 80 -6.02 -9.06 3.62
C THR A 80 -7.12 -9.91 4.25
N TYR A 81 -7.05 -11.20 4.02
CA TYR A 81 -7.81 -12.19 4.79
C TYR A 81 -6.89 -12.75 5.87
N ASP A 82 -7.17 -12.39 7.10
CA ASP A 82 -6.34 -12.68 8.27
C ASP A 82 -7.00 -13.72 9.17
N LYS A 83 -6.18 -14.54 9.84
CA LYS A 83 -6.62 -15.55 10.81
C LYS A 83 -7.70 -16.50 10.27
N PHE A 84 -7.66 -16.81 8.98
CA PHE A 84 -8.76 -17.50 8.27
C PHE A 84 -8.96 -18.96 8.70
N THR A 85 -8.06 -19.52 9.49
CA THR A 85 -8.18 -20.88 10.06
C THR A 85 -8.79 -20.89 11.46
N SER A 86 -9.30 -19.76 11.96
CA SER A 86 -9.79 -19.61 13.31
C SER A 86 -11.12 -18.86 13.36
N ASP A 87 -11.76 -18.88 14.52
CA ASP A 87 -12.96 -18.06 14.80
C ASP A 87 -12.68 -16.55 14.83
N PHE A 88 -11.40 -16.16 14.83
CA PHE A 88 -10.93 -14.76 14.76
C PHE A 88 -10.67 -14.28 13.35
N LYS A 89 -11.19 -14.97 12.34
CA LYS A 89 -11.04 -14.56 10.95
C LYS A 89 -11.50 -13.12 10.73
N SER A 90 -10.75 -12.39 9.94
CA SER A 90 -11.11 -11.02 9.56
C SER A 90 -10.74 -10.69 8.12
N LEU A 91 -11.57 -9.88 7.50
CA LEU A 91 -11.28 -9.26 6.22
C LEU A 91 -10.89 -7.81 6.47
N ASN A 92 -9.68 -7.46 6.07
CA ASN A 92 -9.11 -6.16 6.33
C ASN A 92 -8.73 -5.50 5.00
N TYR A 93 -8.82 -4.19 4.93
CA TYR A 93 -8.30 -3.44 3.80
C TYR A 93 -7.44 -2.26 4.27
N VAL A 94 -6.52 -1.85 3.41
CA VAL A 94 -5.75 -0.62 3.54
C VAL A 94 -5.74 0.08 2.19
N LEU A 95 -6.18 1.33 2.17
CA LEU A 95 -6.13 2.23 1.02
C LEU A 95 -5.19 3.37 1.34
N THR A 96 -4.06 3.44 0.66
CA THR A 96 -3.06 4.50 0.87
C THR A 96 -2.94 5.33 -0.39
N LEU A 97 -3.27 6.61 -0.31
CA LEU A 97 -3.05 7.59 -1.36
C LEU A 97 -1.83 8.42 -1.01
N THR A 98 -0.79 8.32 -1.82
CA THR A 98 0.48 9.04 -1.65
C THR A 98 0.66 10.07 -2.76
N ARG A 99 1.21 11.21 -2.41
CA ARG A 99 1.63 12.25 -3.35
C ARG A 99 3.10 12.64 -3.10
N GLY A 100 3.92 12.58 -4.14
CA GLY A 100 5.26 13.16 -4.13
C GLY A 100 5.17 14.68 -4.36
N PHE A 101 5.70 15.47 -3.43
CA PHE A 101 5.76 16.93 -3.55
C PHE A 101 7.00 17.35 -4.35
N ASN A 102 8.14 16.74 -4.05
CA ASN A 102 9.40 16.93 -4.76
C ASN A 102 10.17 15.60 -4.86
N ALA A 103 11.49 15.63 -5.04
CA ALA A 103 12.31 14.42 -5.14
C ALA A 103 12.48 13.70 -3.80
N GLU A 104 12.43 14.44 -2.68
CA GLU A 104 12.69 13.91 -1.34
C GLU A 104 11.41 13.77 -0.51
N TRP A 105 10.44 14.66 -0.65
CA TRP A 105 9.25 14.70 0.20
C TRP A 105 8.03 14.11 -0.45
N SER A 106 7.33 13.28 0.30
CA SER A 106 5.98 12.81 -0.03
C SER A 106 5.07 12.87 1.18
N GLY A 107 3.77 12.99 0.93
CA GLY A 107 2.74 12.87 1.95
C GLY A 107 1.75 11.79 1.59
N PHE A 108 1.07 11.21 2.58
CA PHE A 108 0.07 10.19 2.36
C PHE A 108 -1.14 10.34 3.29
N ILE A 109 -2.25 9.85 2.79
CA ILE A 109 -3.48 9.63 3.54
C ILE A 109 -3.81 8.15 3.39
N GLU A 110 -4.15 7.51 4.50
CA GLU A 110 -4.45 6.09 4.55
C GLU A 110 -5.77 5.86 5.28
N ASN A 111 -6.60 5.02 4.71
CA ASN A 111 -7.80 4.49 5.35
C ASN A 111 -7.63 2.98 5.51
N GLN A 112 -7.78 2.51 6.74
CA GLN A 112 -7.77 1.09 7.09
C GLN A 112 -9.14 0.68 7.59
N GLY A 113 -9.61 -0.47 7.19
CA GLY A 113 -10.82 -1.09 7.72
C GLY A 113 -10.56 -2.50 8.17
N TYR A 114 -11.14 -2.84 9.29
CA TYR A 114 -11.13 -4.17 9.91
C TYR A 114 -12.55 -4.67 10.02
N SER A 115 -12.82 -5.88 9.53
CA SER A 115 -14.12 -6.53 9.63
C SER A 115 -13.92 -7.96 10.09
N GLY A 116 -14.28 -8.24 11.34
CA GLY A 116 -14.22 -9.55 11.96
C GLY A 116 -15.45 -9.80 12.83
N ASP A 117 -15.63 -11.04 13.26
CA ASP A 117 -16.82 -11.45 14.04
C ASP A 117 -16.88 -10.78 15.42
N TYR A 118 -15.72 -10.50 16.04
CA TYR A 118 -15.66 -9.92 17.38
C TYR A 118 -15.27 -8.45 17.40
N TYR A 119 -14.61 -7.97 16.34
CA TYR A 119 -14.19 -6.59 16.26
C TYR A 119 -14.20 -6.08 14.82
N SER A 120 -14.79 -4.91 14.65
CA SER A 120 -14.75 -4.18 13.37
C SER A 120 -14.50 -2.71 13.65
N ASP A 121 -13.60 -2.09 12.90
CA ASP A 121 -13.23 -0.67 13.06
C ASP A 121 -12.70 -0.09 11.75
N GLY A 122 -12.62 1.23 11.70
CA GLY A 122 -11.97 1.99 10.65
C GLY A 122 -10.94 2.95 11.25
N ILE A 123 -9.81 3.10 10.60
CA ILE A 123 -8.73 4.01 11.02
C ILE A 123 -8.39 4.93 9.85
N MET A 124 -8.31 6.22 10.13
CA MET A 124 -7.69 7.19 9.22
C MET A 124 -6.30 7.53 9.72
N ARG A 125 -5.34 7.54 8.81
CA ARG A 125 -3.96 7.94 9.09
C ARG A 125 -3.49 8.96 8.07
N VAL A 126 -2.71 9.92 8.51
CA VAL A 126 -2.01 10.88 7.66
C VAL A 126 -0.54 10.87 8.02
N GLY A 127 0.31 11.08 7.06
CA GLY A 127 1.75 11.09 7.31
C GLY A 127 2.54 11.73 6.19
N ALA A 128 3.84 11.86 6.47
CA ALA A 128 4.83 12.34 5.52
C ALA A 128 6.07 11.45 5.56
N ALA A 129 6.72 11.34 4.42
CA ALA A 129 7.96 10.60 4.27
C ALA A 129 9.03 11.48 3.62
N TYR A 130 10.26 11.29 4.08
CA TYR A 130 11.44 11.97 3.56
C TYR A 130 12.47 10.95 3.08
N LEU A 131 12.86 11.05 1.83
CA LEU A 131 13.86 10.22 1.19
C LEU A 131 15.25 10.80 1.47
N ILE A 132 16.11 10.03 2.12
CA ILE A 132 17.50 10.39 2.41
C ILE A 132 18.39 9.73 1.37
N GLY A 133 18.89 10.54 0.44
CA GLY A 133 19.63 10.03 -0.70
C GLY A 133 18.76 9.21 -1.64
N LYS A 134 19.24 8.04 -2.09
CA LYS A 134 18.53 7.17 -3.04
C LYS A 134 17.89 5.93 -2.39
N ASP A 135 18.33 5.57 -1.20
CA ASP A 135 18.09 4.24 -0.65
C ASP A 135 17.51 4.22 0.77
N MET A 136 17.46 5.35 1.46
CA MET A 136 16.91 5.43 2.80
C MET A 136 15.69 6.34 2.84
N GLN A 137 14.71 5.98 3.66
CA GLN A 137 13.52 6.80 3.90
C GLN A 137 13.19 6.80 5.38
N VAL A 138 12.79 7.94 5.88
CA VAL A 138 12.14 8.10 7.18
C VAL A 138 10.71 8.57 6.94
N ASP A 139 9.79 8.11 7.77
CA ASP A 139 8.41 8.56 7.73
C ASP A 139 7.85 8.75 9.14
N ALA A 140 6.84 9.62 9.23
CA ALA A 140 6.07 9.83 10.44
C ALA A 140 4.59 9.91 10.10
N SER A 141 3.76 9.39 10.98
CA SER A 141 2.32 9.34 10.78
C SER A 141 1.53 9.51 12.08
N LEU A 142 0.31 10.01 11.93
CA LEU A 142 -0.69 10.13 12.97
C LEU A 142 -1.96 9.43 12.49
N GLY A 143 -2.53 8.56 13.30
CA GLY A 143 -3.75 7.84 12.98
C GLY A 143 -4.76 7.86 14.11
N LYS A 144 -6.04 7.91 13.75
CA LYS A 144 -7.17 7.84 14.68
C LYS A 144 -8.22 6.88 14.13
N ASN A 145 -8.81 6.09 15.03
CA ASN A 145 -9.93 5.25 14.68
C ASN A 145 -11.27 6.02 14.72
N PHE A 146 -12.31 5.43 14.12
CA PHE A 146 -13.66 6.03 14.10
C PHE A 146 -14.54 5.59 15.27
N LYS A 147 -14.14 4.53 15.98
CA LYS A 147 -14.85 4.07 17.17
C LYS A 147 -14.48 4.90 18.39
N GLY A 148 -15.46 5.11 19.26
CA GLY A 148 -15.23 5.73 20.56
C GLY A 148 -14.85 4.74 21.66
N THR A 149 -14.97 3.41 21.40
CA THR A 149 -14.69 2.36 22.40
C THR A 149 -14.07 1.13 21.75
N PRO A 150 -12.77 0.93 21.86
CA PRO A 150 -11.79 1.87 22.41
C PRO A 150 -11.51 3.04 21.46
N GLU A 151 -11.20 4.19 22.00
CA GLU A 151 -10.62 5.30 21.23
C GLU A 151 -9.12 5.07 21.08
N LEU A 152 -8.65 5.05 19.84
CA LEU A 152 -7.25 4.81 19.52
C LEU A 152 -6.66 6.02 18.78
N LEU A 153 -5.60 6.57 19.35
CA LEU A 153 -4.72 7.53 18.70
C LEU A 153 -3.35 6.89 18.55
N THR A 154 -2.84 6.83 17.33
CA THR A 154 -1.57 6.18 17.04
C THR A 154 -0.59 7.19 16.44
N ILE A 155 0.65 7.14 16.90
CA ILE A 155 1.78 7.86 16.30
C ILE A 155 2.73 6.79 15.77
N GLY A 156 3.11 6.90 14.51
CA GLY A 156 4.05 5.99 13.86
C GLY A 156 5.29 6.74 13.39
N VAL A 157 6.45 6.11 13.54
CA VAL A 157 7.71 6.53 12.93
C VAL A 157 8.28 5.32 12.22
N GLY A 158 8.66 5.47 10.96
CA GLY A 158 9.21 4.41 10.13
C GLY A 158 10.60 4.76 9.61
N PHE A 159 11.41 3.73 9.41
CA PHE A 159 12.68 3.81 8.72
C PHE A 159 12.74 2.66 7.72
N SER A 160 13.07 2.97 6.48
CA SER A 160 13.25 1.98 5.42
C SER A 160 14.62 2.16 4.79
N TRP A 161 15.28 1.05 4.53
CA TRP A 161 16.55 1.04 3.80
C TRP A 161 16.50 -0.01 2.71
N ARG A 162 16.76 0.40 1.48
CA ARG A 162 16.85 -0.49 0.33
C ARG A 162 18.31 -0.87 0.08
N PHE A 163 18.59 -2.16 0.16
CA PHE A 163 19.87 -2.72 -0.25
C PHE A 163 19.77 -3.16 -1.71
N SER A 164 20.60 -2.60 -2.56
CA SER A 164 20.73 -3.07 -3.94
C SER A 164 22.17 -3.52 -4.18
N ALA A 165 22.39 -4.83 -4.33
CA ALA A 165 23.71 -5.39 -4.64
C ALA A 165 24.10 -5.16 -6.12
N THR A 166 23.15 -4.87 -7.00
CA THR A 166 23.32 -4.73 -8.44
C THR A 166 22.37 -3.66 -8.98
N TYR A 167 22.65 -2.40 -8.69
CA TYR A 167 21.93 -1.30 -9.31
C TYR A 167 22.75 -0.76 -10.49
N GLU A 168 22.44 -1.20 -11.71
CA GLU A 168 22.87 -0.48 -12.90
C GLU A 168 21.96 0.73 -13.08
N GLU A 169 22.53 1.93 -13.02
CA GLU A 169 21.80 3.14 -13.40
C GLU A 169 21.39 3.00 -14.87
N VAL A 170 20.10 2.90 -15.13
CA VAL A 170 19.57 3.04 -16.48
C VAL A 170 19.79 4.51 -16.87
N LYS A 171 20.90 4.78 -17.56
CA LYS A 171 21.10 6.07 -18.20
C LYS A 171 20.06 6.21 -19.29
N LEU A 172 19.09 7.10 -19.06
CA LEU A 172 18.22 7.54 -20.15
C LEU A 172 19.11 8.27 -21.15
N GLU A 173 19.43 7.60 -22.24
CA GLU A 173 20.12 8.21 -23.38
C GLU A 173 19.23 9.34 -23.87
N LYS A 174 19.76 10.55 -23.81
CA LYS A 174 19.06 11.74 -24.28
C LYS A 174 19.09 11.64 -25.80
N ASP A 175 17.95 11.29 -26.37
CA ASP A 175 17.77 11.25 -27.82
C ASP A 175 17.98 12.69 -28.33
N ASN A 176 19.19 12.96 -28.85
CA ASN A 176 19.52 14.19 -29.57
C ASN A 176 19.03 14.01 -31.00
N GLY A 177 17.75 14.29 -31.25
CA GLY A 177 17.17 14.48 -32.56
C GLY A 177 16.91 15.95 -32.82
#